data_d0c10a4ac0ae35627b028a231f668a4e
#
_entry.id   d0c10a4ac0ae35627b028a231f668a4e
#
_cell.length_a   1.000
_cell.length_b   1.000
_cell.length_c   1.000
_cell.angle_alpha   90.00
_cell.angle_beta   90.00
_cell.angle_gamma   90.00
#
_symmetry.space_group_name_H-M   'P 1'
#
loop_
_entity.id
_entity.type
_entity.pdbx_description
1 polymer ?
#
loop_
_entity_poly.entity_id
_entity_poly.type
_entity_poly.pdbx_seq_one_letter_code
_entity_poly.pdbx_strand_id
1 'polypeptide(L)'
;MLDWWKAFHLPELTKLSERTLAANLDISAAVARIEQADAQARLAGVALLPVLSGSANVTNSQSSAFDANRKAPARTTHDIGLNASYELDFWGKNRATALASENSALASRYDSETVRLTALTATANTYFQILAARERLRLVNENLTLANRVLTLIKQRLAVGTATALDSAQQESVVNNLRANVPPFQQSIAQNTAVLGVLVGQAPERLKVPGGNLRAAAIPRVTPGLPSDLLVRRPDIAFAQAQLEASKANLVAARAAFFPTIQLTAQGGFQSLALNTLLDPKNTFYSLAAGLTQPIFDGGKLQGNFDQIKGRQDELIADYKKAVISGFSDVEKALAAIRYLATQEGLQRQSLASSQHAFELAEQRMKEGTVDLVTVLNTQQSLFSVQDALVQTRLARLQAAVSLYQALGGGWPHVGITR
;
A
#
# COMPACT_ATOMS: atom_id res chain seq x y z
N MET A 1 -3.47 -18.02 5.04
CA MET A 1 -3.05 -17.81 6.45
C MET A 1 -3.22 -16.34 6.77
N LEU A 2 -4.37 -15.97 7.35
CA LEU A 2 -4.71 -14.55 7.63
C LEU A 2 -3.76 -13.88 8.63
N ASP A 3 -3.14 -14.65 9.53
CA ASP A 3 -2.33 -14.16 10.65
C ASP A 3 -0.88 -14.64 10.56
N TRP A 4 -0.25 -14.47 9.41
CA TRP A 4 1.11 -14.94 9.15
C TRP A 4 2.16 -14.43 10.16
N TRP A 5 1.96 -13.25 10.75
CA TRP A 5 2.88 -12.67 11.75
C TRP A 5 2.95 -13.48 13.06
N LYS A 6 1.92 -14.26 13.38
CA LYS A 6 1.92 -15.17 14.53
C LYS A 6 2.96 -16.30 14.41
N ALA A 7 3.33 -16.67 13.18
CA ALA A 7 4.32 -17.71 12.92
C ALA A 7 5.75 -17.33 13.36
N PHE A 8 6.02 -16.05 13.62
CA PHE A 8 7.28 -15.60 14.19
C PHE A 8 7.38 -15.81 15.72
N HIS A 9 6.30 -16.24 16.37
CA HIS A 9 6.19 -16.49 17.82
C HIS A 9 6.62 -15.32 18.69
N LEU A 10 6.29 -14.09 18.26
CA LEU A 10 6.56 -12.85 18.98
C LEU A 10 5.23 -12.20 19.41
N PRO A 11 4.84 -12.26 20.68
CA PRO A 11 3.59 -11.67 21.15
C PRO A 11 3.46 -10.18 20.88
N GLU A 12 4.57 -9.45 20.96
CA GLU A 12 4.60 -8.01 20.71
C GLU A 12 4.37 -7.69 19.23
N LEU A 13 4.94 -8.49 18.32
CA LEU A 13 4.66 -8.36 16.89
C LEU A 13 3.17 -8.60 16.61
N THR A 14 2.58 -9.59 17.27
CA THR A 14 1.14 -9.86 17.15
C THR A 14 0.30 -8.66 17.58
N LYS A 15 0.57 -8.10 18.76
CA LYS A 15 -0.14 -6.89 19.24
C LYS A 15 0.02 -5.69 18.31
N LEU A 16 1.25 -5.47 17.80
CA LEU A 16 1.52 -4.37 16.87
C LEU A 16 0.78 -4.56 15.54
N SER A 17 0.77 -5.79 15.01
CA SER A 17 0.06 -6.11 13.75
C SER A 17 -1.46 -5.95 13.91
N GLU A 18 -2.04 -6.44 15.01
CA GLU A 18 -3.47 -6.25 15.31
C GLU A 18 -3.82 -4.77 15.47
N ARG A 19 -2.93 -4.00 16.10
CA ARG A 19 -3.11 -2.55 16.24
C ARG A 19 -3.00 -1.82 14.90
N THR A 20 -2.06 -2.22 14.04
CA THR A 20 -1.94 -1.70 12.66
C THR A 20 -3.25 -1.93 11.91
N LEU A 21 -3.82 -3.14 11.98
CA LEU A 21 -5.11 -3.44 11.34
C LEU A 21 -6.26 -2.57 11.85
N ALA A 22 -6.25 -2.23 13.15
CA ALA A 22 -7.35 -1.49 13.78
C ALA A 22 -7.23 0.03 13.63
N ALA A 23 -6.01 0.59 13.54
CA ALA A 23 -5.78 2.02 13.70
C ALA A 23 -4.87 2.67 12.64
N ASN A 24 -4.40 1.92 11.65
CA ASN A 24 -3.58 2.48 10.58
C ASN A 24 -4.41 3.39 9.68
N LEU A 25 -3.91 4.61 9.45
CA LEU A 25 -4.64 5.63 8.69
C LEU A 25 -4.64 5.37 7.18
N ASP A 26 -3.65 4.67 6.64
CA ASP A 26 -3.63 4.29 5.22
C ASP A 26 -4.70 3.23 4.93
N ILE A 27 -4.89 2.28 5.87
CA ILE A 27 -5.97 1.28 5.79
C ILE A 27 -7.33 1.99 5.86
N SER A 28 -7.50 2.95 6.80
CA SER A 28 -8.74 3.72 6.91
C SER A 28 -9.03 4.55 5.65
N ALA A 29 -8.00 5.16 5.06
CA ALA A 29 -8.13 5.87 3.79
C ALA A 29 -8.49 4.93 2.62
N ALA A 30 -7.95 3.71 2.59
CA ALA A 30 -8.28 2.72 1.58
C ALA A 30 -9.75 2.27 1.70
N VAL A 31 -10.27 2.09 2.91
CA VAL A 31 -11.71 1.81 3.14
C VAL A 31 -12.59 2.95 2.63
N ALA A 32 -12.24 4.22 2.91
CA ALA A 32 -12.97 5.36 2.39
C ALA A 32 -12.96 5.45 0.85
N ARG A 33 -11.85 5.01 0.20
CA ARG A 33 -11.79 4.90 -1.27
C ARG A 33 -12.75 3.83 -1.81
N ILE A 34 -12.97 2.74 -1.10
CA ILE A 34 -13.99 1.73 -1.47
C ILE A 34 -15.38 2.38 -1.43
N GLU A 35 -15.71 3.13 -0.38
CA GLU A 35 -17.00 3.83 -0.27
C GLU A 35 -17.21 4.82 -1.42
N GLN A 36 -16.17 5.57 -1.80
CA GLN A 36 -16.21 6.47 -2.96
C GLN A 36 -16.44 5.71 -4.27
N ALA A 37 -15.72 4.61 -4.48
CA ALA A 37 -15.84 3.80 -5.69
C ALA A 37 -17.22 3.11 -5.78
N ASP A 38 -17.75 2.62 -4.67
CA ASP A 38 -19.11 2.05 -4.61
C ASP A 38 -20.18 3.12 -4.88
N ALA A 39 -20.00 4.35 -4.40
CA ALA A 39 -20.88 5.47 -4.72
C ALA A 39 -20.81 5.83 -6.21
N GLN A 40 -19.62 5.84 -6.80
CA GLN A 40 -19.45 6.08 -8.23
C GLN A 40 -20.10 4.97 -9.09
N ALA A 41 -20.00 3.71 -8.68
CA ALA A 41 -20.70 2.61 -9.35
C ALA A 41 -22.22 2.78 -9.29
N ARG A 42 -22.76 3.18 -8.12
CA ARG A 42 -24.21 3.51 -8.02
C ARG A 42 -24.59 4.68 -8.93
N LEU A 43 -23.78 5.74 -8.99
CA LEU A 43 -24.04 6.88 -9.88
C LEU A 43 -24.03 6.47 -11.35
N ALA A 44 -23.11 5.61 -11.77
CA ALA A 44 -23.09 5.08 -13.13
C ALA A 44 -24.32 4.24 -13.45
N GLY A 45 -24.83 3.48 -12.48
CA GLY A 45 -26.06 2.68 -12.60
C GLY A 45 -27.34 3.51 -12.72
N VAL A 46 -27.34 4.78 -12.26
CA VAL A 46 -28.51 5.67 -12.40
C VAL A 46 -28.89 5.93 -13.86
N ALA A 47 -27.92 5.87 -14.79
CA ALA A 47 -28.20 6.03 -16.22
C ALA A 47 -29.11 4.93 -16.80
N LEU A 48 -29.31 3.82 -16.07
CA LEU A 48 -30.24 2.72 -16.43
C LEU A 48 -31.68 2.97 -15.95
N LEU A 49 -31.93 4.05 -15.24
CA LEU A 49 -33.23 4.39 -14.68
C LEU A 49 -33.74 5.72 -15.26
N PRO A 50 -35.07 5.92 -15.35
CA PRO A 50 -35.61 7.21 -15.73
C PRO A 50 -35.31 8.27 -14.66
N VAL A 51 -34.99 9.48 -15.10
CA VAL A 51 -34.84 10.65 -14.24
C VAL A 51 -36.17 11.38 -14.18
N LEU A 52 -36.67 11.63 -12.99
CA LEU A 52 -37.88 12.43 -12.72
C LEU A 52 -37.47 13.73 -12.04
N SER A 53 -37.91 14.85 -12.58
CA SER A 53 -37.69 16.19 -12.02
C SER A 53 -38.95 17.01 -11.95
N GLY A 54 -39.10 17.82 -10.93
CA GLY A 54 -40.16 18.84 -10.81
C GLY A 54 -39.62 20.22 -11.20
N SER A 55 -40.40 20.98 -11.92
CA SER A 55 -40.06 22.36 -12.30
C SER A 55 -41.23 23.30 -12.04
N ALA A 56 -40.91 24.51 -11.60
CA ALA A 56 -41.87 25.62 -11.51
C ALA A 56 -41.18 26.85 -12.09
N ASN A 57 -41.77 27.41 -13.14
CA ASN A 57 -41.15 28.54 -13.86
C ASN A 57 -42.17 29.67 -14.05
N VAL A 58 -41.64 30.87 -14.08
CA VAL A 58 -42.35 32.07 -14.50
C VAL A 58 -41.55 32.68 -15.64
N THR A 59 -42.12 32.71 -16.82
CA THR A 59 -41.44 33.19 -18.01
C THR A 59 -42.17 34.43 -18.55
N ASN A 60 -41.50 35.56 -18.62
CA ASN A 60 -42.01 36.73 -19.32
C ASN A 60 -41.28 36.83 -20.67
N SER A 61 -42.03 36.73 -21.77
CA SER A 61 -41.45 36.73 -23.10
C SER A 61 -42.25 37.61 -24.05
N GLN A 62 -41.56 38.31 -24.93
CA GLN A 62 -42.10 39.06 -26.04
C GLN A 62 -41.42 38.62 -27.31
N SER A 63 -42.18 38.09 -28.25
CA SER A 63 -41.65 37.74 -29.56
C SER A 63 -41.43 38.99 -30.41
N SER A 64 -40.33 39.07 -31.15
CA SER A 64 -40.12 40.12 -32.17
C SER A 64 -41.15 39.95 -33.28
N ALA A 65 -41.79 41.03 -33.69
CA ALA A 65 -42.68 41.01 -34.85
C ALA A 65 -41.84 40.85 -36.12
N PHE A 66 -42.12 39.84 -36.93
CA PHE A 66 -41.57 39.71 -38.30
C PHE A 66 -42.19 40.73 -39.23
N ASP A 67 -43.28 41.37 -38.81
CA ASP A 67 -43.99 42.37 -39.55
C ASP A 67 -43.98 43.70 -38.79
N ALA A 68 -43.51 44.80 -39.45
CA ALA A 68 -43.24 46.09 -38.81
C ALA A 68 -44.50 46.74 -38.15
N ASN A 69 -45.68 46.22 -38.36
CA ASN A 69 -46.94 46.77 -37.87
C ASN A 69 -47.62 45.99 -36.71
N ARG A 70 -47.06 44.89 -36.20
CA ARG A 70 -47.64 44.17 -35.05
C ARG A 70 -46.56 43.77 -34.06
N LYS A 71 -46.39 44.59 -33.02
CA LYS A 71 -45.67 44.15 -31.80
C LYS A 71 -46.52 43.10 -31.08
N ALA A 72 -45.99 41.88 -30.92
CA ALA A 72 -46.61 40.89 -30.05
C ALA A 72 -46.58 41.42 -28.60
N PRO A 73 -47.68 41.42 -27.85
CA PRO A 73 -47.67 41.82 -26.47
C PRO A 73 -46.78 40.94 -25.62
N ALA A 74 -46.10 41.50 -24.62
CA ALA A 74 -45.36 40.70 -23.63
C ALA A 74 -46.37 39.79 -22.92
N ARG A 75 -45.97 38.51 -22.78
CA ARG A 75 -46.79 37.45 -22.18
C ARG A 75 -46.05 36.87 -20.99
N THR A 76 -46.65 36.88 -19.82
CA THR A 76 -46.16 36.11 -18.67
C THR A 76 -46.84 34.78 -18.63
N THR A 77 -46.05 33.70 -18.59
CA THR A 77 -46.51 32.32 -18.46
C THR A 77 -46.02 31.78 -17.13
N HIS A 78 -46.94 31.17 -16.37
CA HIS A 78 -46.61 30.41 -15.16
C HIS A 78 -46.76 28.92 -15.50
N ASP A 79 -45.74 28.10 -15.18
CA ASP A 79 -45.82 26.66 -15.36
C ASP A 79 -45.30 25.93 -14.12
N ILE A 80 -45.96 24.82 -13.79
CA ILE A 80 -45.55 23.86 -12.80
C ILE A 80 -45.76 22.45 -13.37
N GLY A 81 -44.76 21.60 -13.29
CA GLY A 81 -44.88 20.28 -13.87
C GLY A 81 -43.81 19.29 -13.44
N LEU A 82 -44.02 18.06 -13.83
CA LEU A 82 -43.08 16.98 -13.72
C LEU A 82 -42.51 16.65 -15.12
N ASN A 83 -41.20 16.41 -15.16
CA ASN A 83 -40.48 15.99 -16.36
C ASN A 83 -39.81 14.66 -16.10
N ALA A 84 -40.06 13.66 -16.91
CA ALA A 84 -39.37 12.38 -16.89
C ALA A 84 -38.52 12.26 -18.17
N SER A 85 -37.29 11.78 -18.05
CA SER A 85 -36.42 11.49 -19.19
C SER A 85 -35.72 10.16 -19.01
N TYR A 86 -35.63 9.38 -20.10
CA TYR A 86 -34.99 8.09 -20.08
C TYR A 86 -34.31 7.81 -21.41
N GLU A 87 -33.01 7.48 -21.37
CA GLU A 87 -32.26 6.98 -22.52
C GLU A 87 -32.38 5.47 -22.60
N LEU A 88 -33.01 4.98 -23.66
CA LEU A 88 -33.13 3.53 -23.92
C LEU A 88 -31.75 2.96 -24.23
N ASP A 89 -31.24 2.10 -23.35
CA ASP A 89 -29.92 1.48 -23.52
C ASP A 89 -29.97 0.28 -24.50
N PHE A 90 -30.43 0.54 -25.73
CA PHE A 90 -30.57 -0.50 -26.74
C PHE A 90 -29.24 -1.13 -27.15
N TRP A 91 -28.20 -0.30 -27.26
CA TRP A 91 -26.85 -0.70 -27.66
C TRP A 91 -25.95 -1.12 -26.49
N GLY A 92 -26.41 -1.00 -25.27
CA GLY A 92 -25.68 -1.41 -24.07
C GLY A 92 -24.62 -0.42 -23.61
N LYS A 93 -24.65 0.85 -24.06
CA LYS A 93 -23.71 1.90 -23.64
C LYS A 93 -23.75 2.12 -22.13
N ASN A 94 -24.95 2.34 -21.59
CA ASN A 94 -25.13 2.66 -20.17
C ASN A 94 -24.83 1.44 -19.29
N ARG A 95 -25.27 0.24 -19.68
CA ARG A 95 -24.91 -1.02 -19.01
C ARG A 95 -23.41 -1.26 -18.98
N ALA A 96 -22.72 -1.03 -20.09
CA ALA A 96 -21.27 -1.18 -20.15
C ALA A 96 -20.55 -0.16 -19.26
N THR A 97 -21.04 1.10 -19.20
CA THR A 97 -20.50 2.12 -18.31
C THR A 97 -20.71 1.78 -16.83
N ALA A 98 -21.90 1.27 -16.47
CA ALA A 98 -22.17 0.79 -15.11
C ALA A 98 -21.25 -0.38 -14.75
N LEU A 99 -21.11 -1.38 -15.62
CA LEU A 99 -20.20 -2.53 -15.42
C LEU A 99 -18.74 -2.10 -15.28
N ALA A 100 -18.29 -1.10 -16.05
CA ALA A 100 -16.94 -0.56 -15.90
C ALA A 100 -16.73 0.05 -14.51
N SER A 101 -17.71 0.79 -14.01
CA SER A 101 -17.66 1.40 -12.67
C SER A 101 -17.73 0.35 -11.56
N GLU A 102 -18.51 -0.70 -11.71
CA GLU A 102 -18.56 -1.85 -10.79
C GLU A 102 -17.21 -2.57 -10.70
N ASN A 103 -16.56 -2.84 -11.86
CA ASN A 103 -15.23 -3.43 -11.87
C ASN A 103 -14.17 -2.49 -11.28
N SER A 104 -14.31 -1.18 -11.43
CA SER A 104 -13.44 -0.19 -10.79
C SER A 104 -13.63 -0.17 -9.27
N ALA A 105 -14.86 -0.34 -8.78
CA ALA A 105 -15.14 -0.50 -7.35
C ALA A 105 -14.54 -1.81 -6.80
N LEU A 106 -14.63 -2.90 -7.56
CA LEU A 106 -13.97 -4.17 -7.23
C LEU A 106 -12.45 -4.01 -7.17
N ALA A 107 -11.85 -3.28 -8.12
CA ALA A 107 -10.41 -2.96 -8.10
C ALA A 107 -10.03 -2.21 -6.81
N SER A 108 -10.82 -1.24 -6.37
CA SER A 108 -10.56 -0.50 -5.13
C SER A 108 -10.57 -1.40 -3.88
N ARG A 109 -11.37 -2.46 -3.86
CA ARG A 109 -11.35 -3.47 -2.78
C ARG A 109 -10.05 -4.27 -2.78
N TYR A 110 -9.55 -4.69 -3.95
CA TYR A 110 -8.27 -5.37 -4.06
C TYR A 110 -7.08 -4.47 -3.70
N ASP A 111 -7.13 -3.18 -4.08
CA ASP A 111 -6.14 -2.19 -3.67
C ASP A 111 -6.09 -2.04 -2.14
N SER A 112 -7.24 -2.01 -1.48
CA SER A 112 -7.32 -1.96 -0.02
C SER A 112 -6.64 -3.17 0.65
N GLU A 113 -6.76 -4.38 0.09
CA GLU A 113 -6.04 -5.56 0.60
C GLU A 113 -4.52 -5.45 0.37
N THR A 114 -4.11 -4.83 -0.73
CA THR A 114 -2.69 -4.54 -1.00
C THR A 114 -2.13 -3.54 0.02
N VAL A 115 -2.87 -2.47 0.32
CA VAL A 115 -2.51 -1.47 1.35
C VAL A 115 -2.40 -2.14 2.72
N ARG A 116 -3.38 -2.98 3.09
CA ARG A 116 -3.39 -3.72 4.35
C ARG A 116 -2.17 -4.64 4.49
N LEU A 117 -1.85 -5.40 3.46
CA LEU A 117 -0.68 -6.28 3.44
C LEU A 117 0.61 -5.48 3.56
N THR A 118 0.72 -4.36 2.84
CA THR A 118 1.88 -3.48 2.89
C THR A 118 2.07 -2.87 4.28
N ALA A 119 1.02 -2.39 4.93
CA ALA A 119 1.07 -1.84 6.28
C ALA A 119 1.54 -2.89 7.30
N LEU A 120 1.04 -4.14 7.20
CA LEU A 120 1.44 -5.25 8.08
C LEU A 120 2.91 -5.64 7.87
N THR A 121 3.37 -5.75 6.63
CA THR A 121 4.76 -6.09 6.32
C THR A 121 5.73 -4.98 6.74
N ALA A 122 5.34 -3.71 6.56
CA ALA A 122 6.09 -2.57 7.06
C ALA A 122 6.19 -2.59 8.60
N THR A 123 5.10 -2.89 9.31
CA THR A 123 5.06 -3.03 10.77
C THR A 123 6.03 -4.11 11.24
N ALA A 124 6.00 -5.31 10.63
CA ALA A 124 6.88 -6.41 10.98
C ALA A 124 8.35 -6.07 10.73
N ASN A 125 8.67 -5.51 9.55
CA ASN A 125 10.03 -5.12 9.18
C ASN A 125 10.58 -4.04 10.11
N THR A 126 9.80 -3.01 10.42
CA THR A 126 10.20 -1.93 11.34
C THR A 126 10.43 -2.47 12.76
N TYR A 127 9.56 -3.37 13.23
CA TYR A 127 9.75 -4.02 14.52
C TYR A 127 11.05 -4.84 14.56
N PHE A 128 11.36 -5.64 13.53
CA PHE A 128 12.60 -6.38 13.44
C PHE A 128 13.83 -5.47 13.39
N GLN A 129 13.75 -4.31 12.72
CA GLN A 129 14.81 -3.30 12.73
C GLN A 129 15.06 -2.74 14.14
N ILE A 130 14.01 -2.49 14.92
CA ILE A 130 14.14 -2.08 16.33
C ILE A 130 14.83 -3.17 17.15
N LEU A 131 14.43 -4.43 16.99
CA LEU A 131 15.06 -5.55 17.70
C LEU A 131 16.54 -5.71 17.32
N ALA A 132 16.87 -5.59 16.04
CA ALA A 132 18.25 -5.65 15.56
C ALA A 132 19.11 -4.50 16.10
N ALA A 133 18.58 -3.27 16.10
CA ALA A 133 19.29 -2.11 16.63
C ALA A 133 19.53 -2.25 18.16
N ARG A 134 18.55 -2.78 18.90
CA ARG A 134 18.70 -3.10 20.35
C ARG A 134 19.76 -4.16 20.59
N GLU A 135 19.77 -5.24 19.79
CA GLU A 135 20.76 -6.31 19.91
C GLU A 135 22.17 -5.80 19.59
N ARG A 136 22.33 -4.95 18.54
CA ARG A 136 23.60 -4.30 18.21
C ARG A 136 24.06 -3.36 19.32
N LEU A 137 23.16 -2.56 19.91
CA LEU A 137 23.43 -1.71 21.06
C LEU A 137 23.91 -2.52 22.27
N ARG A 138 23.26 -3.66 22.55
CA ARG A 138 23.67 -4.58 23.61
C ARG A 138 25.08 -5.10 23.38
N LEU A 139 25.38 -5.57 22.14
CA LEU A 139 26.70 -6.08 21.77
C LEU A 139 27.78 -5.01 21.87
N VAL A 140 27.51 -3.77 21.43
CA VAL A 140 28.48 -2.66 21.59
C VAL A 140 28.77 -2.38 23.05
N ASN A 141 27.79 -2.40 23.94
CA ASN A 141 28.02 -2.21 25.37
C ASN A 141 28.81 -3.38 26.02
N GLU A 142 28.56 -4.61 25.60
CA GLU A 142 29.37 -5.76 26.00
C GLU A 142 30.82 -5.62 25.51
N ASN A 143 31.00 -5.25 24.24
CA ASN A 143 32.31 -5.03 23.64
C ASN A 143 33.05 -3.86 24.30
N LEU A 144 32.35 -2.78 24.69
CA LEU A 144 32.90 -1.70 25.50
C LEU A 144 33.43 -2.21 26.85
N THR A 145 32.70 -3.10 27.51
CA THR A 145 33.14 -3.71 28.77
C THR A 145 34.40 -4.53 28.55
N LEU A 146 34.48 -5.34 27.50
CA LEU A 146 35.66 -6.11 27.13
C LEU A 146 36.87 -5.20 26.80
N ALA A 147 36.65 -4.18 25.97
CA ALA A 147 37.69 -3.24 25.56
C ALA A 147 38.26 -2.44 26.75
N ASN A 148 37.40 -2.01 27.69
CA ASN A 148 37.84 -1.33 28.93
C ASN A 148 38.65 -2.25 29.85
N ARG A 149 38.30 -3.56 29.91
CA ARG A 149 39.07 -4.55 30.67
C ARG A 149 40.50 -4.68 30.13
N VAL A 150 40.62 -4.78 28.79
CA VAL A 150 41.93 -4.81 28.11
C VAL A 150 42.70 -3.51 28.36
N LEU A 151 42.04 -2.33 28.26
CA LEU A 151 42.68 -1.03 28.55
C LEU A 151 43.20 -0.93 29.97
N THR A 152 42.43 -1.42 30.94
CA THR A 152 42.85 -1.42 32.36
C THR A 152 44.13 -2.27 32.54
N LEU A 153 44.18 -3.46 31.92
CA LEU A 153 45.36 -4.32 31.97
C LEU A 153 46.57 -3.65 31.33
N ILE A 154 46.43 -2.96 30.21
CA ILE A 154 47.52 -2.25 29.52
C ILE A 154 48.02 -1.09 30.42
N LYS A 155 47.12 -0.31 31.03
CA LYS A 155 47.51 0.78 31.95
C LYS A 155 48.25 0.27 33.18
N GLN A 156 47.90 -0.87 33.74
CA GLN A 156 48.65 -1.53 34.81
C GLN A 156 50.04 -1.95 34.36
N ARG A 157 50.19 -2.52 33.17
CA ARG A 157 51.48 -2.91 32.59
C ARG A 157 52.36 -1.70 32.24
N LEU A 158 51.76 -0.60 31.77
CA LEU A 158 52.48 0.65 31.55
C LEU A 158 53.06 1.25 32.84
N ALA A 159 52.29 1.19 33.93
CA ALA A 159 52.73 1.68 35.23
C ALA A 159 53.96 0.94 35.80
N VAL A 160 54.13 -0.34 35.43
CA VAL A 160 55.29 -1.15 35.83
C VAL A 160 56.34 -1.27 34.70
N GLY A 161 56.20 -0.50 33.61
CA GLY A 161 57.21 -0.40 32.53
C GLY A 161 57.20 -1.60 31.55
N THR A 162 56.14 -2.47 31.53
CA THR A 162 56.03 -3.65 30.65
C THR A 162 55.06 -3.44 29.46
N ALA A 163 54.51 -2.24 29.30
CA ALA A 163 53.78 -1.79 28.12
C ALA A 163 54.20 -0.38 27.74
N THR A 164 53.88 0.07 26.53
CA THR A 164 54.22 1.38 26.01
C THR A 164 53.04 2.37 26.05
N ALA A 165 53.32 3.67 25.96
CA ALA A 165 52.25 4.69 25.80
C ALA A 165 51.49 4.48 24.47
N LEU A 166 52.14 3.95 23.43
CA LEU A 166 51.50 3.57 22.16
C LEU A 166 50.43 2.51 22.36
N ASP A 167 50.72 1.48 23.14
CA ASP A 167 49.74 0.38 23.45
C ASP A 167 48.48 0.95 24.13
N SER A 168 48.67 1.88 25.11
CA SER A 168 47.55 2.53 25.77
C SER A 168 46.71 3.36 24.80
N ALA A 169 47.39 4.16 23.94
CA ALA A 169 46.69 5.01 22.96
C ALA A 169 45.91 4.20 21.91
N GLN A 170 46.48 3.09 21.43
CA GLN A 170 45.80 2.17 20.51
C GLN A 170 44.51 1.59 21.12
N GLN A 171 44.57 1.09 22.35
CA GLN A 171 43.40 0.52 23.00
C GLN A 171 42.37 1.62 23.39
N GLU A 172 42.82 2.82 23.79
CA GLU A 172 41.94 3.98 24.00
C GLU A 172 41.15 4.34 22.72
N SER A 173 41.83 4.28 21.56
CA SER A 173 41.19 4.49 20.27
C SER A 173 40.06 3.46 20.02
N VAL A 174 40.27 2.17 20.31
CA VAL A 174 39.23 1.12 20.21
C VAL A 174 38.04 1.43 21.11
N VAL A 175 38.31 1.80 22.40
CA VAL A 175 37.24 2.17 23.34
C VAL A 175 36.44 3.37 22.84
N ASN A 176 37.10 4.41 22.32
CA ASN A 176 36.44 5.62 21.83
C ASN A 176 35.63 5.33 20.56
N ASN A 177 36.13 4.49 19.65
CA ASN A 177 35.39 4.04 18.46
C ASN A 177 34.12 3.25 18.84
N LEU A 178 34.21 2.38 19.83
CA LEU A 178 33.02 1.65 20.31
C LEU A 178 32.00 2.60 20.97
N ARG A 179 32.46 3.60 21.75
CA ARG A 179 31.58 4.64 22.32
C ARG A 179 30.88 5.45 21.21
N ALA A 180 31.58 5.77 20.15
CA ALA A 180 31.05 6.51 19.01
C ALA A 180 29.96 5.71 18.24
N ASN A 181 29.96 4.38 18.35
CA ASN A 181 28.93 3.52 17.74
C ASN A 181 27.63 3.42 18.55
N VAL A 182 27.59 3.88 19.81
CA VAL A 182 26.37 3.83 20.65
C VAL A 182 25.28 4.77 20.15
N PRO A 183 25.52 6.09 19.90
CA PRO A 183 24.49 7.02 19.44
C PRO A 183 23.77 6.62 18.15
N PRO A 184 24.44 6.11 17.09
CA PRO A 184 23.76 5.66 15.88
C PRO A 184 22.73 4.57 16.13
N PHE A 185 22.97 3.63 17.04
CA PHE A 185 21.99 2.59 17.36
C PHE A 185 20.82 3.15 18.16
N GLN A 186 21.08 4.06 19.11
CA GLN A 186 20.02 4.77 19.84
C GLN A 186 19.15 5.60 18.89
N GLN A 187 19.76 6.30 17.95
CA GLN A 187 19.07 7.05 16.89
C GLN A 187 18.20 6.12 16.04
N SER A 188 18.74 4.98 15.59
CA SER A 188 18.00 3.99 14.79
C SER A 188 16.78 3.44 15.55
N ILE A 189 16.92 3.16 16.86
CA ILE A 189 15.80 2.72 17.70
C ILE A 189 14.72 3.81 17.76
N ALA A 190 15.11 5.07 18.00
CA ALA A 190 14.18 6.19 18.08
C ALA A 190 13.45 6.43 16.75
N GLN A 191 14.18 6.45 15.63
CA GLN A 191 13.63 6.65 14.30
C GLN A 191 12.65 5.53 13.91
N ASN A 192 13.04 4.27 14.10
CA ASN A 192 12.15 3.15 13.78
C ASN A 192 10.93 3.08 14.74
N THR A 193 11.07 3.53 16.00
CA THR A 193 9.93 3.66 16.90
C THR A 193 8.97 4.74 16.43
N ALA A 194 9.47 5.85 15.88
CA ALA A 194 8.63 6.89 15.30
C ALA A 194 7.88 6.39 14.04
N VAL A 195 8.57 5.67 13.14
CA VAL A 195 7.93 5.02 11.98
C VAL A 195 6.84 4.04 12.42
N LEU A 196 7.14 3.21 13.43
CA LEU A 196 6.18 2.25 13.98
C LEU A 196 4.96 2.97 14.58
N GLY A 197 5.15 4.14 15.20
CA GLY A 197 4.06 4.98 15.70
C GLY A 197 3.07 5.36 14.61
N VAL A 198 3.55 5.80 13.46
CA VAL A 198 2.70 6.11 12.29
C VAL A 198 1.95 4.86 11.81
N LEU A 199 2.65 3.71 11.70
CA LEU A 199 2.05 2.46 11.23
C LEU A 199 0.92 1.95 12.15
N VAL A 200 1.06 2.13 13.48
CA VAL A 200 0.03 1.73 14.46
C VAL A 200 -0.98 2.83 14.80
N GLY A 201 -0.94 3.95 14.07
CA GLY A 201 -1.88 5.08 14.25
C GLY A 201 -1.74 5.77 15.61
N GLN A 202 -0.52 5.87 16.15
CA GLN A 202 -0.27 6.49 17.45
C GLN A 202 0.90 7.47 17.40
N ALA A 203 0.79 8.60 18.11
CA ALA A 203 1.90 9.53 18.26
C ALA A 203 3.13 8.82 18.86
N PRO A 204 4.34 9.00 18.29
CA PRO A 204 5.55 8.29 18.66
C PRO A 204 5.90 8.38 20.16
N GLU A 205 5.63 9.52 20.78
CA GLU A 205 5.91 9.78 22.20
C GLU A 205 5.08 8.87 23.15
N ARG A 206 3.92 8.42 22.68
CA ARG A 206 3.02 7.55 23.44
C ARG A 206 3.27 6.06 23.17
N LEU A 207 4.03 5.75 22.13
CA LEU A 207 4.32 4.37 21.76
C LEU A 207 5.49 3.84 22.60
N LYS A 208 5.18 2.90 23.47
CA LYS A 208 6.20 2.10 24.15
C LYS A 208 6.30 0.75 23.44
N VAL A 209 7.43 0.52 22.78
CA VAL A 209 7.76 -0.80 22.23
C VAL A 209 8.47 -1.59 23.32
N PRO A 210 7.81 -2.58 23.95
CA PRO A 210 8.43 -3.38 25.00
C PRO A 210 9.67 -4.10 24.51
N GLY A 211 10.46 -4.62 25.42
CA GLY A 211 11.63 -5.42 25.09
C GLY A 211 11.26 -6.62 24.22
N GLY A 212 12.16 -7.01 23.36
CA GLY A 212 12.09 -8.23 22.57
C GLY A 212 13.50 -8.68 22.25
N ASN A 213 13.66 -9.94 21.90
CA ASN A 213 14.96 -10.50 21.53
C ASN A 213 14.88 -10.98 20.07
N LEU A 214 15.74 -10.42 19.23
CA LEU A 214 15.85 -10.83 17.82
C LEU A 214 16.15 -12.33 17.67
N ARG A 215 16.90 -12.90 18.60
CA ARG A 215 17.26 -14.33 18.60
C ARG A 215 16.07 -15.23 18.92
N ALA A 216 15.07 -14.75 19.69
CA ALA A 216 13.86 -15.49 20.02
C ALA A 216 12.85 -15.53 18.86
N ALA A 217 12.97 -14.66 17.87
CA ALA A 217 12.12 -14.66 16.70
C ALA A 217 12.25 -15.99 15.95
N ALA A 218 11.16 -16.73 15.81
CA ALA A 218 11.13 -17.92 14.96
C ALA A 218 11.19 -17.51 13.48
N ILE A 219 11.85 -18.31 12.67
CA ILE A 219 11.83 -18.14 11.22
C ILE A 219 10.89 -19.22 10.66
N PRO A 220 9.71 -18.81 10.17
CA PRO A 220 8.71 -19.77 9.71
C PRO A 220 9.21 -20.56 8.50
N ARG A 221 8.87 -21.84 8.45
CA ARG A 221 9.03 -22.65 7.22
C ARG A 221 7.78 -22.46 6.39
N VAL A 222 7.88 -21.67 5.33
CA VAL A 222 6.79 -21.44 4.39
C VAL A 222 6.97 -22.37 3.22
N THR A 223 5.95 -23.19 2.93
CA THR A 223 5.88 -23.99 1.70
C THR A 223 5.25 -23.11 0.61
N PRO A 224 6.00 -22.72 -0.43
CA PRO A 224 5.39 -22.04 -1.57
C PRO A 224 4.39 -23.01 -2.22
N GLY A 225 3.19 -22.52 -2.54
CA GLY A 225 2.20 -23.28 -3.29
C GLY A 225 2.59 -23.45 -4.78
N LEU A 226 1.65 -23.92 -5.61
CA LEU A 226 1.86 -23.96 -7.05
C LEU A 226 1.96 -22.53 -7.60
N PRO A 227 2.76 -22.28 -8.66
CA PRO A 227 2.84 -20.95 -9.29
C PRO A 227 1.48 -20.40 -9.73
N SER A 228 0.56 -21.26 -10.16
CA SER A 228 -0.82 -20.88 -10.53
C SER A 228 -1.64 -20.33 -9.36
N ASP A 229 -1.34 -20.73 -8.12
CA ASP A 229 -2.04 -20.23 -6.93
C ASP A 229 -1.78 -18.74 -6.68
N LEU A 230 -0.65 -18.21 -7.13
CA LEU A 230 -0.28 -16.80 -6.99
C LEU A 230 -1.25 -15.89 -7.76
N LEU A 231 -1.73 -16.32 -8.94
CA LEU A 231 -2.66 -15.56 -9.76
C LEU A 231 -3.97 -15.27 -9.02
N VAL A 232 -4.36 -16.17 -8.12
CA VAL A 232 -5.61 -16.05 -7.35
C VAL A 232 -5.37 -15.43 -5.97
N ARG A 233 -4.17 -15.62 -5.39
CA ARG A 233 -3.86 -15.24 -4.00
C ARG A 233 -3.28 -13.84 -3.85
N ARG A 234 -2.84 -13.17 -4.90
CA ARG A 234 -2.24 -11.84 -4.82
C ARG A 234 -3.28 -10.75 -5.12
N PRO A 235 -3.51 -9.83 -4.17
CA PRO A 235 -4.49 -8.75 -4.36
C PRO A 235 -4.06 -7.74 -5.43
N ASP A 236 -2.77 -7.51 -5.66
CA ASP A 236 -2.26 -6.63 -6.70
C ASP A 236 -2.49 -7.19 -8.11
N ILE A 237 -2.42 -8.51 -8.30
CA ILE A 237 -2.78 -9.16 -9.57
C ILE A 237 -4.29 -9.08 -9.79
N ALA A 238 -5.09 -9.33 -8.74
CA ALA A 238 -6.54 -9.21 -8.79
C ALA A 238 -6.98 -7.75 -9.09
N PHE A 239 -6.29 -6.76 -8.53
CA PHE A 239 -6.47 -5.35 -8.86
C PHE A 239 -6.25 -5.08 -10.35
N ALA A 240 -5.11 -5.50 -10.89
CA ALA A 240 -4.78 -5.30 -12.30
C ALA A 240 -5.79 -6.00 -13.23
N GLN A 241 -6.27 -7.19 -12.85
CA GLN A 241 -7.33 -7.90 -13.58
C GLN A 241 -8.64 -7.12 -13.56
N ALA A 242 -9.08 -6.62 -12.40
CA ALA A 242 -10.33 -5.85 -12.29
C ALA A 242 -10.27 -4.54 -13.11
N GLN A 243 -9.12 -3.87 -13.11
CA GLN A 243 -8.89 -2.69 -13.96
C GLN A 243 -8.99 -3.02 -15.47
N LEU A 244 -8.45 -4.16 -15.87
CA LEU A 244 -8.55 -4.63 -17.25
C LEU A 244 -10.00 -4.95 -17.64
N GLU A 245 -10.78 -5.58 -16.75
CA GLU A 245 -12.21 -5.84 -17.00
C GLU A 245 -13.00 -4.53 -17.07
N ALA A 246 -12.71 -3.54 -16.23
CA ALA A 246 -13.31 -2.21 -16.33
C ALA A 246 -13.01 -1.56 -17.69
N SER A 247 -11.78 -1.66 -18.19
CA SER A 247 -11.42 -1.09 -19.49
C SER A 247 -12.10 -1.79 -20.67
N LYS A 248 -12.30 -3.12 -20.60
CA LYS A 248 -13.07 -3.87 -21.62
C LYS A 248 -14.51 -3.36 -21.69
N ALA A 249 -15.14 -3.14 -20.54
CA ALA A 249 -16.48 -2.59 -20.48
C ALA A 249 -16.53 -1.14 -21.05
N ASN A 250 -15.55 -0.30 -20.73
CA ASN A 250 -15.44 1.04 -21.31
C ASN A 250 -15.28 1.01 -22.83
N LEU A 251 -14.54 0.04 -23.38
CA LEU A 251 -14.39 -0.11 -24.83
C LEU A 251 -15.73 -0.49 -25.50
N VAL A 252 -16.53 -1.34 -24.83
CA VAL A 252 -17.90 -1.65 -25.30
C VAL A 252 -18.77 -0.39 -25.28
N ALA A 253 -18.72 0.42 -24.21
CA ALA A 253 -19.45 1.68 -24.13
C ALA A 253 -19.03 2.67 -25.22
N ALA A 254 -17.72 2.78 -25.51
CA ALA A 254 -17.19 3.63 -26.57
C ALA A 254 -17.64 3.19 -27.97
N ARG A 255 -17.73 1.87 -28.23
CA ARG A 255 -18.33 1.34 -29.48
C ARG A 255 -19.83 1.65 -29.58
N ALA A 256 -20.54 1.48 -28.47
CA ALA A 256 -21.98 1.76 -28.44
C ALA A 256 -22.29 3.24 -28.71
N ALA A 257 -21.39 4.16 -28.40
CA ALA A 257 -21.52 5.59 -28.66
C ALA A 257 -21.54 5.97 -30.16
N PHE A 258 -21.13 5.08 -31.06
CA PHE A 258 -21.24 5.31 -32.52
C PHE A 258 -22.66 5.09 -33.05
N PHE A 259 -23.54 4.48 -32.27
CA PHE A 259 -24.93 4.19 -32.67
C PHE A 259 -25.89 5.31 -32.23
N PRO A 260 -27.09 5.40 -32.84
CA PRO A 260 -28.08 6.41 -32.45
C PRO A 260 -28.50 6.30 -30.99
N THR A 261 -28.63 7.42 -30.30
CA THR A 261 -29.27 7.47 -28.98
C THR A 261 -30.78 7.59 -29.12
N ILE A 262 -31.52 6.83 -28.31
CA ILE A 262 -32.98 6.85 -28.25
C ILE A 262 -33.39 7.42 -26.91
N GLN A 263 -33.98 8.64 -26.94
CA GLN A 263 -34.39 9.36 -25.76
C GLN A 263 -35.91 9.38 -25.65
N LEU A 264 -36.47 8.91 -24.53
CA LEU A 264 -37.88 9.05 -24.18
C LEU A 264 -38.00 10.22 -23.22
N THR A 265 -38.98 11.10 -23.47
CA THR A 265 -39.32 12.20 -22.58
C THR A 265 -40.82 12.22 -22.32
N ALA A 266 -41.20 12.51 -21.08
CA ALA A 266 -42.58 12.72 -20.68
C ALA A 266 -42.66 13.98 -19.84
N GLN A 267 -43.64 14.80 -20.13
CA GLN A 267 -43.89 16.05 -19.41
C GLN A 267 -45.38 16.13 -19.06
N GLY A 268 -45.70 16.62 -17.88
CA GLY A 268 -47.09 16.85 -17.51
C GLY A 268 -47.20 17.82 -16.35
N GLY A 269 -48.23 18.66 -16.37
CA GLY A 269 -48.39 19.68 -15.33
C GLY A 269 -49.50 20.67 -15.63
N PHE A 270 -49.34 21.89 -15.13
CA PHE A 270 -50.25 22.99 -15.33
C PHE A 270 -49.50 24.20 -15.91
N GLN A 271 -50.12 24.89 -16.86
CA GLN A 271 -49.59 26.08 -17.48
C GLN A 271 -50.70 27.15 -17.62
N SER A 272 -50.46 28.37 -17.14
CA SER A 272 -51.41 29.46 -17.22
C SER A 272 -50.76 30.84 -17.42
N LEU A 273 -51.53 31.79 -17.95
CA LEU A 273 -51.12 33.19 -18.07
C LEU A 273 -51.28 33.98 -16.78
N ALA A 274 -52.05 33.47 -15.83
CA ALA A 274 -52.27 34.11 -14.53
C ALA A 274 -52.01 33.08 -13.39
N LEU A 275 -51.32 33.51 -12.35
CA LEU A 275 -50.95 32.67 -11.24
C LEU A 275 -52.17 32.11 -10.47
N ASN A 276 -53.27 32.88 -10.36
CA ASN A 276 -54.46 32.48 -9.65
C ASN A 276 -55.31 31.39 -10.36
N THR A 277 -55.03 31.13 -11.64
CA THR A 277 -55.69 30.06 -12.44
C THR A 277 -54.73 28.92 -12.73
N LEU A 278 -53.50 28.93 -12.24
CA LEU A 278 -52.48 27.96 -12.60
C LEU A 278 -52.95 26.53 -12.34
N LEU A 279 -53.52 26.23 -11.18
CA LEU A 279 -53.94 24.89 -10.79
C LEU A 279 -55.39 24.52 -11.24
N ASP A 280 -56.02 25.35 -12.11
CA ASP A 280 -57.33 25.01 -12.67
C ASP A 280 -57.21 23.76 -13.56
N PRO A 281 -58.05 22.73 -13.45
CA PRO A 281 -58.01 21.53 -14.30
C PRO A 281 -58.00 21.79 -15.80
N LYS A 282 -58.50 22.94 -16.23
CA LYS A 282 -58.47 23.35 -17.67
C LYS A 282 -57.09 23.73 -18.17
N ASN A 283 -56.13 23.96 -17.27
CA ASN A 283 -54.79 24.38 -17.56
C ASN A 283 -53.79 23.23 -17.50
N THR A 284 -54.25 21.99 -17.43
CA THR A 284 -53.40 20.79 -17.52
C THR A 284 -52.85 20.59 -18.90
N PHE A 285 -51.59 20.18 -18.97
CA PHE A 285 -50.95 19.77 -20.19
C PHE A 285 -50.18 18.46 -19.99
N TYR A 286 -49.94 17.73 -21.05
CA TYR A 286 -48.97 16.63 -21.10
C TYR A 286 -48.32 16.58 -22.48
N SER A 287 -47.10 16.04 -22.49
CA SER A 287 -46.36 15.76 -23.72
C SER A 287 -45.56 14.48 -23.55
N LEU A 288 -45.66 13.59 -24.51
CA LEU A 288 -44.86 12.38 -24.62
C LEU A 288 -44.09 12.43 -25.92
N ALA A 289 -42.77 12.23 -25.87
CA ALA A 289 -41.97 12.24 -27.08
C ALA A 289 -40.91 11.12 -27.03
N ALA A 290 -40.59 10.59 -28.20
CA ALA A 290 -39.45 9.73 -28.45
C ALA A 290 -38.58 10.37 -29.52
N GLY A 291 -37.32 10.59 -29.22
CA GLY A 291 -36.33 11.17 -30.12
C GLY A 291 -35.20 10.19 -30.44
N LEU A 292 -34.77 10.16 -31.69
CA LEU A 292 -33.59 9.42 -32.12
C LEU A 292 -32.57 10.42 -32.64
N THR A 293 -31.35 10.38 -32.08
CA THR A 293 -30.26 11.28 -32.48
C THR A 293 -29.05 10.47 -32.88
N GLN A 294 -28.58 10.69 -34.12
CA GLN A 294 -27.36 10.09 -34.69
C GLN A 294 -26.37 11.18 -35.05
N PRO A 295 -25.15 11.21 -34.47
CA PRO A 295 -24.09 12.07 -34.97
C PRO A 295 -23.70 11.66 -36.40
N ILE A 296 -23.79 12.61 -37.36
CA ILE A 296 -23.37 12.39 -38.74
C ILE A 296 -21.94 12.87 -38.97
N PHE A 297 -21.58 13.99 -38.35
CA PHE A 297 -20.25 14.54 -38.36
C PHE A 297 -19.95 15.19 -37.04
N ASP A 298 -18.87 14.75 -36.35
CA ASP A 298 -18.48 15.19 -35.02
C ASP A 298 -17.00 15.67 -34.95
N GLY A 299 -16.37 15.89 -36.13
CA GLY A 299 -14.96 16.30 -36.22
C GLY A 299 -13.98 15.21 -35.74
N GLY A 300 -14.38 13.94 -35.70
CA GLY A 300 -13.53 12.82 -35.22
C GLY A 300 -13.54 12.59 -33.74
N LYS A 301 -14.44 13.21 -32.97
CA LYS A 301 -14.54 13.08 -31.49
C LYS A 301 -14.78 11.65 -31.04
N LEU A 302 -15.74 10.96 -31.65
CA LEU A 302 -16.06 9.57 -31.30
C LEU A 302 -14.90 8.63 -31.60
N GLN A 303 -14.27 8.80 -32.77
CA GLN A 303 -13.10 7.99 -33.15
C GLN A 303 -11.93 8.23 -32.20
N GLY A 304 -11.60 9.50 -31.91
CA GLY A 304 -10.54 9.85 -30.98
C GLY A 304 -10.77 9.30 -29.58
N ASN A 305 -12.01 9.34 -29.08
CA ASN A 305 -12.37 8.75 -27.80
C ASN A 305 -12.24 7.21 -27.79
N PHE A 306 -12.67 6.55 -28.87
CA PHE A 306 -12.51 5.11 -29.01
C PHE A 306 -11.03 4.71 -29.03
N ASP A 307 -10.19 5.42 -29.80
CA ASP A 307 -8.76 5.15 -29.91
C ASP A 307 -8.04 5.39 -28.56
N GLN A 308 -8.43 6.42 -27.82
CA GLN A 308 -7.93 6.67 -26.45
C GLN A 308 -8.27 5.50 -25.52
N ILE A 309 -9.52 5.04 -25.48
CA ILE A 309 -9.95 3.94 -24.61
C ILE A 309 -9.28 2.63 -25.02
N LYS A 310 -9.10 2.39 -26.32
CA LYS A 310 -8.36 1.25 -26.85
C LYS A 310 -6.88 1.27 -26.41
N GLY A 311 -6.22 2.41 -26.56
CA GLY A 311 -4.85 2.59 -26.07
C GLY A 311 -4.71 2.35 -24.57
N ARG A 312 -5.70 2.80 -23.78
CA ARG A 312 -5.75 2.51 -22.34
C ARG A 312 -5.93 1.03 -22.05
N GLN A 313 -6.72 0.31 -22.82
CA GLN A 313 -6.86 -1.15 -22.66
C GLN A 313 -5.54 -1.87 -22.97
N ASP A 314 -4.82 -1.47 -24.03
CA ASP A 314 -3.54 -2.07 -24.39
C ASP A 314 -2.49 -1.85 -23.29
N GLU A 315 -2.47 -0.65 -22.69
CA GLU A 315 -1.67 -0.34 -21.49
C GLU A 315 -2.00 -1.29 -20.34
N LEU A 316 -3.28 -1.46 -19.98
CA LEU A 316 -3.71 -2.30 -18.86
C LEU A 316 -3.44 -3.80 -19.10
N ILE A 317 -3.43 -4.25 -20.36
CA ILE A 317 -2.98 -5.61 -20.72
C ILE A 317 -1.49 -5.78 -20.37
N ALA A 318 -0.67 -4.78 -20.69
CA ALA A 318 0.75 -4.81 -20.37
C ALA A 318 0.98 -4.75 -18.85
N ASP A 319 0.24 -3.91 -18.14
CA ASP A 319 0.30 -3.79 -16.68
C ASP A 319 -0.11 -5.10 -15.97
N TYR A 320 -1.17 -5.75 -16.43
CA TYR A 320 -1.56 -7.07 -15.90
C TYR A 320 -0.45 -8.11 -16.10
N LYS A 321 0.12 -8.21 -17.31
CA LYS A 321 1.25 -9.11 -17.58
C LYS A 321 2.44 -8.80 -16.67
N LYS A 322 2.76 -7.52 -16.48
CA LYS A 322 3.82 -7.05 -15.60
C LYS A 322 3.56 -7.44 -14.15
N ALA A 323 2.34 -7.27 -13.63
CA ALA A 323 1.96 -7.67 -12.28
C ALA A 323 2.17 -9.17 -12.04
N VAL A 324 1.77 -10.01 -13.01
CA VAL A 324 1.98 -11.48 -12.95
C VAL A 324 3.48 -11.82 -12.91
N ILE A 325 4.29 -11.27 -13.83
CA ILE A 325 5.73 -11.54 -13.89
C ILE A 325 6.43 -11.04 -12.64
N SER A 326 6.07 -9.85 -12.14
CA SER A 326 6.60 -9.30 -10.89
C SER A 326 6.26 -10.20 -9.71
N GLY A 327 5.04 -10.75 -9.67
CA GLY A 327 4.62 -11.70 -8.65
C GLY A 327 5.52 -12.94 -8.58
N PHE A 328 5.83 -13.54 -9.71
CA PHE A 328 6.78 -14.67 -9.77
C PHE A 328 8.18 -14.26 -9.33
N SER A 329 8.67 -13.12 -9.82
CA SER A 329 9.99 -12.59 -9.46
C SER A 329 10.12 -12.34 -7.95
N ASP A 330 9.08 -11.82 -7.29
CA ASP A 330 9.09 -11.57 -5.85
C ASP A 330 9.19 -12.86 -5.03
N VAL A 331 8.47 -13.90 -5.44
CA VAL A 331 8.56 -15.23 -4.79
C VAL A 331 9.96 -15.83 -4.97
N GLU A 332 10.50 -15.82 -6.18
CA GLU A 332 11.84 -16.36 -6.45
C GLU A 332 12.93 -15.62 -5.67
N LYS A 333 12.86 -14.28 -5.62
CA LYS A 333 13.78 -13.47 -4.82
C LYS A 333 13.71 -13.84 -3.33
N ALA A 334 12.49 -13.96 -2.79
CA ALA A 334 12.29 -14.28 -1.38
C ALA A 334 12.79 -15.69 -1.04
N LEU A 335 12.53 -16.69 -1.90
CA LEU A 335 13.01 -18.06 -1.74
C LEU A 335 14.54 -18.13 -1.81
N ALA A 336 15.16 -17.46 -2.78
CA ALA A 336 16.60 -17.37 -2.89
C ALA A 336 17.21 -16.73 -1.64
N ALA A 337 16.65 -15.60 -1.18
CA ALA A 337 17.10 -14.92 0.04
C ALA A 337 17.02 -15.84 1.27
N ILE A 338 15.88 -16.52 1.49
CA ILE A 338 15.72 -17.44 2.62
C ILE A 338 16.77 -18.55 2.59
N ARG A 339 17.01 -19.14 1.42
CA ARG A 339 17.99 -20.23 1.24
C ARG A 339 19.42 -19.78 1.55
N TYR A 340 19.87 -18.72 0.88
CA TYR A 340 21.26 -18.28 0.99
C TYR A 340 21.58 -17.62 2.35
N LEU A 341 20.65 -16.83 2.90
CA LEU A 341 20.79 -16.26 4.24
C LEU A 341 20.80 -17.33 5.34
N ALA A 342 20.08 -18.44 5.16
CA ALA A 342 20.13 -19.55 6.11
C ALA A 342 21.52 -20.21 6.15
N THR A 343 22.14 -20.42 4.97
CA THR A 343 23.50 -20.95 4.86
C THR A 343 24.51 -19.97 5.44
N GLN A 344 24.39 -18.68 5.10
CA GLN A 344 25.26 -17.62 5.61
C GLN A 344 25.19 -17.51 7.15
N GLU A 345 23.99 -17.52 7.74
CA GLU A 345 23.81 -17.49 9.20
C GLU A 345 24.50 -18.69 9.88
N GLY A 346 24.39 -19.88 9.28
CA GLY A 346 25.08 -21.09 9.78
C GLY A 346 26.60 -20.94 9.79
N LEU A 347 27.19 -20.46 8.72
CA LEU A 347 28.64 -20.23 8.61
C LEU A 347 29.12 -19.10 9.54
N GLN A 348 28.34 -18.02 9.66
CA GLN A 348 28.67 -16.93 10.59
C GLN A 348 28.63 -17.36 12.06
N ARG A 349 27.75 -18.29 12.46
CA ARG A 349 27.74 -18.87 13.82
C ARG A 349 29.02 -19.64 14.10
N GLN A 350 29.53 -20.41 13.12
CA GLN A 350 30.82 -21.09 13.26
C GLN A 350 31.97 -20.10 13.37
N SER A 351 31.96 -19.07 12.50
CA SER A 351 32.94 -17.99 12.55
C SER A 351 32.93 -17.26 13.89
N LEU A 352 31.73 -16.99 14.45
CA LEU A 352 31.59 -16.37 15.78
C LEU A 352 32.24 -17.23 16.87
N ALA A 353 31.99 -18.53 16.89
CA ALA A 353 32.57 -19.42 17.89
C ALA A 353 34.11 -19.45 17.78
N SER A 354 34.65 -19.50 16.55
CA SER A 354 36.09 -19.47 16.34
C SER A 354 36.74 -18.13 16.72
N SER A 355 36.08 -17.00 16.37
CA SER A 355 36.60 -15.66 16.71
C SER A 355 36.54 -15.40 18.20
N GLN A 356 35.49 -15.88 18.88
CA GLN A 356 35.39 -15.79 20.35
C GLN A 356 36.49 -16.55 21.03
N HIS A 357 36.73 -17.79 20.63
CA HIS A 357 37.81 -18.61 21.18
C HIS A 357 39.21 -18.01 20.92
N ALA A 358 39.43 -17.49 19.70
CA ALA A 358 40.69 -16.81 19.36
C ALA A 358 40.95 -15.59 20.24
N PHE A 359 39.91 -14.77 20.49
CA PHE A 359 40.00 -13.59 21.36
C PHE A 359 40.31 -14.00 22.82
N GLU A 360 39.61 -15.03 23.35
CA GLU A 360 39.82 -15.55 24.71
C GLU A 360 41.29 -16.04 24.91
N LEU A 361 41.82 -16.80 23.94
CA LEU A 361 43.19 -17.26 23.95
C LEU A 361 44.19 -16.10 23.85
N ALA A 362 43.94 -15.11 22.98
CA ALA A 362 44.80 -13.94 22.84
C ALA A 362 44.84 -13.11 24.11
N GLU A 363 43.69 -12.89 24.77
CA GLU A 363 43.61 -12.18 26.06
C GLU A 363 44.39 -12.92 27.16
N GLN A 364 44.24 -14.25 27.25
CA GLN A 364 44.96 -15.06 28.23
C GLN A 364 46.49 -14.98 28.01
N ARG A 365 46.94 -15.25 26.75
CA ARG A 365 48.38 -15.19 26.42
C ARG A 365 48.97 -13.82 26.59
N MET A 366 48.22 -12.76 26.36
CA MET A 366 48.65 -11.40 26.63
C MET A 366 48.90 -11.17 28.16
N LYS A 367 48.04 -11.70 29.04
CA LYS A 367 48.25 -11.68 30.48
C LYS A 367 49.54 -12.41 30.89
N GLU A 368 49.84 -13.51 30.23
CA GLU A 368 51.04 -14.32 30.42
C GLU A 368 52.32 -13.69 29.79
N GLY A 369 52.14 -12.61 28.96
CA GLY A 369 53.25 -11.92 28.29
C GLY A 369 53.78 -12.64 27.07
N THR A 370 53.05 -13.62 26.52
CA THR A 370 53.47 -14.48 25.38
C THR A 370 52.97 -14.01 24.02
N VAL A 371 52.05 -13.02 23.98
CA VAL A 371 51.59 -12.37 22.74
C VAL A 371 51.57 -10.83 22.92
N ASP A 372 51.69 -10.14 21.79
CA ASP A 372 51.64 -8.68 21.72
C ASP A 372 50.20 -8.14 21.72
N LEU A 373 50.07 -6.82 21.96
CA LEU A 373 48.77 -6.14 21.92
C LEU A 373 48.11 -6.22 20.53
N VAL A 374 48.91 -6.15 19.44
CA VAL A 374 48.38 -6.15 18.07
C VAL A 374 47.56 -7.41 17.80
N THR A 375 48.03 -8.55 18.29
CA THR A 375 47.30 -9.83 18.20
C THR A 375 45.96 -9.77 18.91
N VAL A 376 45.89 -9.17 20.13
CA VAL A 376 44.62 -9.01 20.86
C VAL A 376 43.70 -8.04 20.15
N LEU A 377 44.20 -6.92 19.64
CA LEU A 377 43.41 -5.96 18.87
C LEU A 377 42.79 -6.58 17.62
N ASN A 378 43.56 -7.37 16.86
CA ASN A 378 43.07 -8.03 15.65
C ASN A 378 41.98 -9.07 15.97
N THR A 379 42.16 -9.90 16.98
CA THR A 379 41.16 -10.90 17.40
C THR A 379 39.91 -10.22 17.97
N GLN A 380 40.06 -9.12 18.72
CA GLN A 380 38.96 -8.32 19.22
C GLN A 380 38.15 -7.70 18.08
N GLN A 381 38.79 -7.07 17.10
CA GLN A 381 38.14 -6.49 15.93
C GLN A 381 37.39 -7.54 15.13
N SER A 382 38.01 -8.72 14.91
CA SER A 382 37.39 -9.85 14.23
C SER A 382 36.10 -10.31 14.95
N LEU A 383 36.16 -10.49 16.28
CA LEU A 383 35.01 -10.88 17.10
C LEU A 383 33.86 -9.87 16.96
N PHE A 384 34.14 -8.57 17.10
CA PHE A 384 33.12 -7.52 17.01
C PHE A 384 32.46 -7.44 15.64
N SER A 385 33.26 -7.60 14.58
CA SER A 385 32.78 -7.62 13.20
C SER A 385 31.84 -8.80 12.93
N VAL A 386 32.23 -10.00 13.38
CA VAL A 386 31.42 -11.21 13.17
C VAL A 386 30.12 -11.19 13.99
N GLN A 387 30.16 -10.65 15.22
CA GLN A 387 28.96 -10.45 16.03
C GLN A 387 27.94 -9.54 15.31
N ASP A 388 28.39 -8.41 14.79
CA ASP A 388 27.55 -7.45 14.07
C ASP A 388 26.98 -8.05 12.78
N ALA A 389 27.81 -8.72 11.98
CA ALA A 389 27.41 -9.39 10.76
C ALA A 389 26.33 -10.48 11.01
N LEU A 390 26.44 -11.23 12.11
CA LEU A 390 25.43 -12.25 12.48
C LEU A 390 24.07 -11.61 12.79
N VAL A 391 24.03 -10.48 13.50
CA VAL A 391 22.79 -9.76 13.78
C VAL A 391 22.16 -9.26 12.48
N GLN A 392 22.95 -8.67 11.58
CA GLN A 392 22.46 -8.19 10.29
C GLN A 392 21.92 -9.32 9.42
N THR A 393 22.62 -10.46 9.33
CA THR A 393 22.14 -11.61 8.59
C THR A 393 20.85 -12.18 9.20
N ARG A 394 20.75 -12.22 10.53
CA ARG A 394 19.51 -12.63 11.21
C ARG A 394 18.34 -11.71 10.88
N LEU A 395 18.56 -10.39 10.89
CA LEU A 395 17.56 -9.40 10.48
C LEU A 395 17.13 -9.63 9.03
N ALA A 396 18.09 -9.71 8.11
CA ALA A 396 17.81 -9.94 6.69
C ALA A 396 17.01 -11.23 6.46
N ARG A 397 17.29 -12.30 7.20
CA ARG A 397 16.56 -13.55 7.11
C ARG A 397 15.10 -13.44 7.59
N LEU A 398 14.85 -12.69 8.66
CA LEU A 398 13.48 -12.40 9.13
C LEU A 398 12.72 -11.56 8.11
N GLN A 399 13.35 -10.54 7.54
CA GLN A 399 12.76 -9.71 6.48
C GLN A 399 12.49 -10.51 5.20
N ALA A 400 13.37 -11.44 4.82
CA ALA A 400 13.12 -12.35 3.70
C ALA A 400 11.90 -13.25 3.92
N ALA A 401 11.69 -13.71 5.16
CA ALA A 401 10.47 -14.46 5.50
C ALA A 401 9.21 -13.60 5.40
N VAL A 402 9.23 -12.34 5.86
CA VAL A 402 8.13 -11.38 5.67
C VAL A 402 7.86 -11.13 4.18
N SER A 403 8.93 -10.92 3.40
CA SER A 403 8.82 -10.71 1.94
C SER A 403 8.21 -11.92 1.24
N LEU A 404 8.50 -13.15 1.70
CA LEU A 404 7.86 -14.34 1.15
C LEU A 404 6.36 -14.37 1.45
N TYR A 405 5.93 -14.05 2.68
CA TYR A 405 4.51 -13.94 2.99
C TYR A 405 3.82 -12.87 2.15
N GLN A 406 4.45 -11.72 1.94
CA GLN A 406 3.95 -10.66 1.08
C GLN A 406 3.82 -11.15 -0.38
N ALA A 407 4.86 -11.79 -0.91
CA ALA A 407 4.89 -12.31 -2.28
C ALA A 407 3.82 -13.40 -2.52
N LEU A 408 3.47 -14.18 -1.49
CA LEU A 408 2.40 -15.18 -1.52
C LEU A 408 1.00 -14.58 -1.29
N GLY A 409 0.87 -13.25 -1.17
CA GLY A 409 -0.40 -12.56 -1.01
C GLY A 409 -0.92 -12.45 0.43
N GLY A 410 -0.14 -12.82 1.46
CA GLY A 410 -0.48 -12.61 2.88
C GLY A 410 -1.72 -13.36 3.40
N GLY A 411 -2.41 -14.13 2.56
CA GLY A 411 -3.56 -14.96 2.96
C GLY A 411 -4.87 -14.21 3.16
N TRP A 412 -5.12 -13.14 2.37
CA TRP A 412 -6.42 -12.45 2.38
C TRP A 412 -7.58 -13.39 2.00
N PRO A 413 -8.80 -13.21 2.56
CA PRO A 413 -9.95 -14.02 2.18
C PRO A 413 -10.34 -13.65 0.75
N HIS A 414 -10.43 -14.66 -0.14
CA HIS A 414 -11.00 -14.45 -1.46
C HIS A 414 -12.41 -13.89 -1.29
N VAL A 415 -12.63 -12.67 -1.76
CA VAL A 415 -13.98 -12.17 -2.01
C VAL A 415 -14.46 -12.99 -3.20
N GLY A 416 -15.14 -14.10 -2.93
CA GLY A 416 -15.74 -14.93 -3.98
C GLY A 416 -16.64 -14.03 -4.82
N ILE A 417 -16.35 -13.98 -6.12
CA ILE A 417 -17.31 -13.43 -7.10
C ILE A 417 -18.48 -14.39 -7.05
N THR A 418 -19.46 -14.09 -6.21
CA THR A 418 -20.81 -14.65 -6.39
C THR A 418 -21.31 -14.10 -7.73
N ARG A 419 -21.32 -14.97 -8.73
CA ARG A 419 -21.87 -14.73 -10.07
C ARG A 419 -23.37 -14.47 -9.99
#